data_1625ef2dd21d68c7c2d6dff7b4ca83e8
#
_entry.id   1625ef2dd21d68c7c2d6dff7b4ca83e8
#
_cell.length_a   1.000
_cell.length_b   1.000
_cell.length_c   1.000
_cell.angle_alpha   90.00
_cell.angle_beta   90.00
_cell.angle_gamma   90.00
#
_symmetry.space_group_name_H-M   'P 1'
#
loop_
_entity.id
_entity.type
_entity.pdbx_description
1 polymer ?
#
loop_
_entity_poly.entity_id
_entity_poly.type
_entity_poly.pdbx_seq_one_letter_code
_entity_poly.pdbx_strand_id
1 'polypeptide(L)'
;GQKSILAHILVNTVDEFKGMNPKDVIPYIEGEPQVGVVPIEPGLTNASDMAGHIGGFNSENAEINEGTVRFDIVFYVRMRDGISQIIVNIEAQKNKPVTYKILNRAIFYVSRLISSQKERDFWHSDYDDIKRVFSIWICMNMDMNSLSYIHLMKEDIVNEYDWEGNIDLLNIVLLGVTNEVPKRE
;
A
#
# COMPACT_ATOMS: atom_id res chain seq x y z
N GLY A 1 -19.37 -5.36 5.92
CA GLY A 1 -18.95 -4.08 5.38
C GLY A 1 -17.55 -4.12 4.77
N GLN A 2 -17.07 -2.99 4.32
CA GLN A 2 -15.75 -2.87 3.66
C GLN A 2 -14.60 -3.40 4.52
N LYS A 3 -14.53 -3.07 5.80
CA LYS A 3 -13.49 -3.57 6.72
C LYS A 3 -13.39 -5.09 6.79
N SER A 4 -14.50 -5.81 6.63
CA SER A 4 -14.46 -7.27 6.61
C SER A 4 -13.70 -7.82 5.40
N ILE A 5 -13.89 -7.24 4.22
CA ILE A 5 -13.14 -7.61 3.01
C ILE A 5 -11.67 -7.27 3.16
N LEU A 6 -11.37 -6.06 3.66
CA LEU A 6 -10.00 -5.61 3.91
C LEU A 6 -9.27 -6.52 4.91
N ALA A 7 -9.94 -6.95 5.96
CA ALA A 7 -9.37 -7.89 6.93
C ALA A 7 -8.99 -9.24 6.29
N HIS A 8 -9.82 -9.76 5.37
CA HIS A 8 -9.47 -10.97 4.61
C HIS A 8 -8.23 -10.76 3.72
N ILE A 9 -8.07 -9.58 3.14
CA ILE A 9 -6.87 -9.25 2.36
C ILE A 9 -5.65 -9.21 3.28
N LEU A 10 -5.74 -8.49 4.40
CA LEU A 10 -4.63 -8.31 5.35
C LEU A 10 -4.09 -9.64 5.90
N VAL A 11 -4.96 -10.58 6.29
CA VAL A 11 -4.51 -11.89 6.81
C VAL A 11 -3.77 -12.73 5.78
N ASN A 12 -3.93 -12.43 4.49
CA ASN A 12 -3.27 -13.15 3.41
C ASN A 12 -2.06 -12.43 2.82
N THR A 13 -1.87 -11.14 3.12
CA THR A 13 -0.86 -10.31 2.46
C THR A 13 0.12 -9.65 3.41
N VAL A 14 -0.26 -9.42 4.67
CA VAL A 14 0.58 -8.80 5.69
C VAL A 14 1.01 -9.85 6.71
N ASP A 15 2.30 -10.13 6.78
CA ASP A 15 2.85 -11.25 7.56
C ASP A 15 2.42 -11.25 9.02
N GLU A 16 2.29 -10.06 9.62
CA GLU A 16 1.89 -9.91 11.02
C GLU A 16 0.48 -10.41 11.33
N PHE A 17 -0.40 -10.39 10.35
CA PHE A 17 -1.78 -10.86 10.49
C PHE A 17 -1.99 -12.28 9.95
N LYS A 18 -0.96 -12.93 9.40
CA LYS A 18 -1.06 -14.30 8.90
C LYS A 18 -1.57 -15.27 9.97
N GLY A 19 -2.54 -16.09 9.58
CA GLY A 19 -3.14 -17.09 10.46
C GLY A 19 -4.15 -16.56 11.47
N MET A 20 -4.37 -15.25 11.54
CA MET A 20 -5.44 -14.66 12.35
C MET A 20 -6.81 -14.88 11.70
N ASN A 21 -7.87 -14.93 12.53
CA ASN A 21 -9.21 -14.85 11.99
C ASN A 21 -9.45 -13.42 11.45
N PRO A 22 -9.99 -13.25 10.23
CA PRO A 22 -10.23 -11.92 9.67
C PRO A 22 -11.08 -11.01 10.58
N LYS A 23 -12.01 -11.58 11.35
CA LYS A 23 -12.82 -10.80 12.31
C LYS A 23 -11.97 -10.14 13.40
N ASP A 24 -10.89 -10.78 13.79
CA ASP A 24 -9.99 -10.30 14.84
C ASP A 24 -9.03 -9.21 14.30
N VAL A 25 -8.93 -9.07 12.97
CA VAL A 25 -8.11 -8.03 12.32
C VAL A 25 -8.90 -6.72 12.11
N ILE A 26 -10.22 -6.77 12.06
CA ILE A 26 -11.06 -5.58 11.84
C ILE A 26 -10.74 -4.42 12.80
N PRO A 27 -10.51 -4.64 14.12
CA PRO A 27 -10.20 -3.55 15.05
C PRO A 27 -8.87 -2.82 14.78
N TYR A 28 -7.95 -3.45 14.04
CA TYR A 28 -6.66 -2.83 13.68
C TYR A 28 -6.77 -1.87 12.50
N ILE A 29 -7.85 -1.95 11.70
CA ILE A 29 -8.11 -1.06 10.57
C ILE A 29 -8.64 0.27 11.12
N GLU A 30 -7.80 1.32 11.03
CA GLU A 30 -8.14 2.64 11.57
C GLU A 30 -9.07 3.42 10.63
N GLY A 31 -9.93 4.24 11.23
CA GLY A 31 -10.88 5.07 10.51
C GLY A 31 -11.87 4.27 9.66
N GLU A 32 -12.56 4.95 8.76
CA GLU A 32 -13.35 4.33 7.68
C GLU A 32 -12.52 4.38 6.40
N PRO A 33 -12.18 3.21 5.81
CA PRO A 33 -11.47 3.18 4.54
C PRO A 33 -12.26 3.94 3.47
N GLN A 34 -11.65 4.95 2.90
CA GLN A 34 -12.30 5.78 1.90
C GLN A 34 -11.57 5.68 0.56
N VAL A 35 -12.34 5.73 -0.51
CA VAL A 35 -11.83 5.92 -1.86
C VAL A 35 -11.47 7.39 -2.04
N GLY A 36 -10.24 7.72 -2.46
CA GLY A 36 -9.91 9.12 -2.51
C GLY A 36 -8.60 9.53 -3.19
N VAL A 37 -8.37 10.82 -3.23
CA VAL A 37 -7.20 11.46 -3.87
C VAL A 37 -6.18 11.82 -2.82
N VAL A 38 -4.94 11.38 -2.98
CA VAL A 38 -3.78 11.92 -2.25
C VAL A 38 -3.08 12.93 -3.15
N PRO A 39 -3.13 14.23 -2.85
CA PRO A 39 -2.28 15.18 -3.53
C PRO A 39 -0.83 14.89 -3.13
N ILE A 40 0.03 14.71 -4.11
CA ILE A 40 1.44 14.45 -3.91
C ILE A 40 2.18 15.38 -4.85
N GLU A 41 2.58 16.54 -4.38
CA GLU A 41 3.39 17.48 -5.14
C GLU A 41 4.88 17.28 -4.80
N PRO A 42 5.75 17.06 -5.78
CA PRO A 42 7.18 17.01 -5.54
C PRO A 42 7.66 18.35 -4.98
N GLY A 43 8.25 18.34 -3.80
CA GLY A 43 8.89 19.50 -3.18
C GLY A 43 7.95 20.52 -2.52
N LEU A 44 6.64 20.30 -2.51
CA LEU A 44 5.71 21.07 -1.70
C LEU A 44 5.27 20.28 -0.47
N THR A 45 5.11 21.00 0.62
CA THR A 45 4.67 20.47 1.90
C THR A 45 3.21 20.03 1.78
N ASN A 46 2.91 18.78 2.14
CA ASN A 46 1.53 18.27 2.22
C ASN A 46 0.77 18.83 3.45
N ALA A 47 1.30 19.88 4.06
CA ALA A 47 0.81 20.47 5.30
C ALA A 47 -0.48 21.30 5.16
N SER A 48 -0.97 21.53 3.95
CA SER A 48 -2.22 22.28 3.76
C SER A 48 -3.44 21.39 3.98
N ASP A 49 -4.13 21.63 5.07
CA ASP A 49 -5.54 21.33 5.35
C ASP A 49 -5.95 19.95 5.84
N MET A 50 -5.07 19.17 6.45
CA MET A 50 -5.49 17.89 6.99
C MET A 50 -5.25 17.74 8.49
N ALA A 51 -5.98 18.50 9.28
CA ALA A 51 -6.19 18.16 10.68
C ALA A 51 -6.89 16.80 10.79
N GLY A 52 -6.12 15.73 10.92
CA GLY A 52 -6.58 14.46 11.50
C GLY A 52 -7.42 13.53 10.63
N HIS A 53 -7.63 13.79 9.36
CA HIS A 53 -8.36 12.88 8.48
C HIS A 53 -7.65 12.67 7.15
N ILE A 54 -7.39 11.41 6.79
CA ILE A 54 -7.21 11.03 5.40
C ILE A 54 -8.58 11.19 4.75
N GLY A 55 -8.83 12.39 4.22
CA GLY A 55 -10.05 12.64 3.46
C GLY A 55 -9.95 12.00 2.10
N GLY A 56 -10.96 11.26 1.76
CA GLY A 56 -11.39 10.77 0.46
C GLY A 56 -10.36 10.64 -0.66
N PHE A 57 -10.16 9.42 -1.14
CA PHE A 57 -9.31 9.10 -2.28
C PHE A 57 -10.19 8.82 -3.52
N ASN A 58 -9.89 9.38 -4.66
CA ASN A 58 -10.64 9.19 -5.91
C ASN A 58 -9.75 8.62 -7.03
N SER A 59 -10.27 7.72 -7.85
CA SER A 59 -9.53 6.74 -8.65
C SER A 59 -9.17 7.12 -10.10
N GLU A 60 -9.11 8.40 -10.50
CA GLU A 60 -8.74 8.76 -11.86
C GLU A 60 -7.44 9.57 -11.96
N ASN A 61 -6.54 9.17 -12.87
CA ASN A 61 -5.32 9.89 -13.19
C ASN A 61 -5.65 11.23 -13.89
N ALA A 62 -5.39 12.33 -13.24
CA ALA A 62 -5.22 13.59 -13.93
C ALA A 62 -3.74 13.80 -14.21
N GLU A 63 -3.28 13.41 -15.37
CA GLU A 63 -1.95 13.70 -15.91
C GLU A 63 -1.89 15.11 -16.49
N ILE A 64 -2.10 16.14 -15.70
CA ILE A 64 -1.75 17.49 -16.10
C ILE A 64 -1.23 18.19 -14.85
N ASN A 65 0.09 18.41 -14.82
CA ASN A 65 0.86 18.98 -13.71
C ASN A 65 1.02 18.08 -12.48
N GLU A 66 1.86 17.08 -12.60
CA GLU A 66 2.61 16.31 -11.56
C GLU A 66 2.13 16.28 -10.09
N GLY A 67 0.89 16.67 -9.78
CA GLY A 67 0.44 16.94 -8.42
C GLY A 67 -0.39 15.86 -7.74
N THR A 68 -1.04 14.97 -8.48
CA THR A 68 -2.04 14.08 -7.87
C THR A 68 -1.92 12.65 -8.34
N VAL A 69 -1.65 11.71 -7.42
CA VAL A 69 -1.81 10.28 -7.66
C VAL A 69 -3.09 9.83 -6.97
N ARG A 70 -3.92 9.09 -7.69
CA ARG A 70 -5.17 8.54 -7.19
C ARG A 70 -4.99 7.08 -6.84
N PHE A 71 -5.54 6.67 -5.71
CA PHE A 71 -5.50 5.32 -5.20
C PHE A 71 -6.93 4.81 -5.06
N ASP A 72 -7.16 3.51 -5.29
CA ASP A 72 -8.49 2.93 -5.13
C ASP A 72 -8.92 2.97 -3.66
N ILE A 73 -8.10 2.45 -2.77
CA ILE A 73 -8.35 2.47 -1.32
C ILE A 73 -7.03 2.65 -0.58
N VAL A 74 -6.94 3.65 0.30
CA VAL A 74 -5.80 3.81 1.22
C VAL A 74 -6.33 3.95 2.65
N PHE A 75 -5.68 3.29 3.60
CA PHE A 75 -6.03 3.35 5.01
C PHE A 75 -4.83 3.01 5.90
N TYR A 76 -4.92 3.39 7.16
CA TYR A 76 -3.96 2.99 8.18
C TYR A 76 -4.39 1.69 8.86
N VAL A 77 -3.40 0.88 9.19
CA VAL A 77 -3.59 -0.31 10.00
C VAL A 77 -2.64 -0.23 11.19
N ARG A 78 -3.19 -0.35 12.38
CA ARG A 78 -2.41 -0.44 13.60
C ARG A 78 -1.82 -1.83 13.72
N MET A 79 -0.56 -1.92 14.09
CA MET A 79 0.11 -3.19 14.27
C MET A 79 -0.25 -3.81 15.63
N ARG A 80 0.04 -5.09 15.81
CA ARG A 80 -0.31 -5.84 17.05
C ARG A 80 0.40 -5.33 18.29
N ASP A 81 1.52 -4.66 18.15
CA ASP A 81 2.22 -3.98 19.25
C ASP A 81 1.42 -2.79 19.80
N GLY A 82 0.37 -2.34 19.08
CA GLY A 82 -0.50 -1.22 19.45
C GLY A 82 0.10 0.16 19.25
N ILE A 83 1.36 0.25 18.82
CA ILE A 83 2.14 1.49 18.64
C ILE A 83 2.39 1.77 17.17
N SER A 84 2.91 0.77 16.46
CA SER A 84 3.27 0.91 15.05
C SER A 84 2.04 0.97 14.16
N GLN A 85 2.15 1.73 13.08
CA GLN A 85 1.15 1.83 12.02
C GLN A 85 1.78 1.51 10.67
N ILE A 86 0.99 0.91 9.80
CA ILE A 86 1.33 0.75 8.39
C ILE A 86 0.31 1.47 7.53
N ILE A 87 0.73 1.89 6.35
CA ILE A 87 -0.15 2.41 5.32
C ILE A 87 -0.43 1.29 4.33
N VAL A 88 -1.70 1.02 4.07
CA VAL A 88 -2.12 0.00 3.10
C VAL A 88 -2.84 0.68 1.96
N ASN A 89 -2.36 0.45 0.75
CA ASN A 89 -3.02 0.82 -0.49
C ASN A 89 -3.51 -0.45 -1.20
N ILE A 90 -4.75 -0.45 -1.66
CA ILE A 90 -5.33 -1.55 -2.44
C ILE A 90 -5.80 -1.00 -3.78
N GLU A 91 -5.31 -1.61 -4.85
CA GLU A 91 -5.64 -1.29 -6.23
C GLU A 91 -6.35 -2.48 -6.89
N ALA A 92 -7.49 -2.23 -7.55
CA ALA A 92 -8.21 -3.23 -8.32
C ALA A 92 -8.03 -2.99 -9.82
N GLN A 93 -7.26 -3.87 -10.47
CA GLN A 93 -6.97 -3.80 -11.90
C GLN A 93 -7.82 -4.83 -12.66
N LYS A 94 -8.86 -4.37 -13.35
CA LYS A 94 -9.80 -5.25 -14.04
C LYS A 94 -9.20 -5.99 -15.24
N ASN A 95 -8.37 -5.30 -16.03
CA ASN A 95 -7.74 -5.88 -17.22
C ASN A 95 -6.25 -5.55 -17.25
N LYS A 96 -5.47 -6.43 -17.92
CA LYS A 96 -4.05 -6.18 -18.14
C LYS A 96 -3.88 -4.90 -18.98
N PRO A 97 -3.20 -3.89 -18.49
CA PRO A 97 -3.03 -2.64 -19.22
C PRO A 97 -2.11 -2.85 -20.43
N VAL A 98 -2.41 -2.16 -21.53
CA VAL A 98 -1.62 -2.21 -22.77
C VAL A 98 -0.51 -1.17 -22.75
N THR A 99 -0.75 -0.01 -22.12
CA THR A 99 0.12 1.18 -22.19
C THR A 99 1.23 1.20 -21.14
N TYR A 100 1.11 0.44 -20.07
CA TYR A 100 2.12 0.39 -18.99
C TYR A 100 2.26 -1.01 -18.39
N LYS A 101 3.31 -1.21 -17.60
CA LYS A 101 3.52 -2.44 -16.82
C LYS A 101 3.03 -2.22 -15.39
N ILE A 102 2.18 -3.14 -14.91
CA ILE A 102 1.60 -3.07 -13.56
C ILE A 102 2.67 -2.93 -12.47
N LEU A 103 3.76 -3.72 -12.55
CA LEU A 103 4.84 -3.66 -11.59
C LEU A 103 5.49 -2.27 -11.53
N ASN A 104 5.74 -1.64 -12.68
CA ASN A 104 6.34 -0.30 -12.71
C ASN A 104 5.41 0.74 -12.07
N ARG A 105 4.11 0.63 -12.33
CA ARG A 105 3.11 1.51 -11.71
C ARG A 105 3.03 1.26 -10.21
N ALA A 106 3.06 0.01 -9.76
CA ALA A 106 3.03 -0.34 -8.34
C ALA A 106 4.26 0.22 -7.60
N ILE A 107 5.47 0.12 -8.19
CA ILE A 107 6.69 0.72 -7.64
C ILE A 107 6.54 2.24 -7.53
N PHE A 108 6.06 2.89 -8.58
CA PHE A 108 5.83 4.33 -8.56
C PHE A 108 4.84 4.73 -7.45
N TYR A 109 3.72 4.03 -7.32
CA TYR A 109 2.69 4.32 -6.33
C TYR A 109 3.19 4.15 -4.90
N VAL A 110 3.85 3.03 -4.58
CA VAL A 110 4.38 2.79 -3.23
C VAL A 110 5.46 3.81 -2.86
N SER A 111 6.32 4.19 -3.81
CA SER A 111 7.34 5.23 -3.60
C SER A 111 6.70 6.60 -3.31
N ARG A 112 5.62 6.93 -4.00
CA ARG A 112 4.86 8.17 -3.75
C ARG A 112 4.19 8.15 -2.38
N LEU A 113 3.62 7.03 -1.95
CA LEU A 113 3.05 6.90 -0.60
C LEU A 113 4.11 7.05 0.49
N ILE A 114 5.33 6.51 0.28
CA ILE A 114 6.44 6.71 1.20
C ILE A 114 6.82 8.19 1.26
N SER A 115 7.05 8.83 0.10
CA SER A 115 7.47 10.23 0.05
C SER A 115 6.42 11.21 0.59
N SER A 116 5.13 10.90 0.42
CA SER A 116 4.01 11.74 0.88
C SER A 116 3.83 11.78 2.39
N GLN A 117 4.54 10.93 3.13
CA GLN A 117 4.45 10.91 4.60
C GLN A 117 5.13 12.13 5.23
N LYS A 118 6.10 12.73 4.54
CA LYS A 118 6.78 13.93 5.03
C LYS A 118 5.77 15.04 5.27
N GLU A 119 5.84 15.67 6.45
CA GLU A 119 4.95 16.72 6.94
C GLU A 119 3.46 16.32 7.14
N ARG A 120 3.15 15.04 6.92
CA ARG A 120 1.86 14.45 7.28
C ARG A 120 2.01 13.45 8.42
N ASP A 121 2.93 12.51 8.30
CA ASP A 121 3.17 11.42 9.25
C ASP A 121 4.45 11.62 10.08
N PHE A 122 5.41 12.37 9.55
CA PHE A 122 6.64 12.79 10.25
C PHE A 122 7.09 14.19 9.81
N TRP A 123 7.86 14.86 10.66
CA TRP A 123 8.27 16.26 10.47
C TRP A 123 9.79 16.38 10.34
N HIS A 124 10.26 17.44 9.68
CA HIS A 124 11.67 17.79 9.53
C HIS A 124 12.50 16.65 8.94
N SER A 125 13.45 16.12 9.71
CA SER A 125 14.37 15.04 9.33
C SER A 125 14.16 13.76 10.11
N ASP A 126 12.97 13.56 10.69
CA ASP A 126 12.62 12.40 11.50
C ASP A 126 12.26 11.21 10.62
N TYR A 127 13.22 10.82 9.75
CA TYR A 127 13.03 9.74 8.77
C TYR A 127 12.81 8.36 9.40
N ASP A 128 13.16 8.19 10.69
CA ASP A 128 12.93 6.95 11.42
C ASP A 128 11.44 6.72 11.72
N ASP A 129 10.62 7.78 11.63
CA ASP A 129 9.16 7.70 11.80
C ASP A 129 8.42 7.32 10.51
N ILE A 130 9.14 7.05 9.40
CA ILE A 130 8.51 6.59 8.16
C ILE A 130 7.78 5.27 8.41
N LYS A 131 6.48 5.27 8.14
CA LYS A 131 5.65 4.08 8.23
C LYS A 131 5.88 3.16 7.05
N ARG A 132 5.84 1.86 7.29
CA ARG A 132 5.83 0.83 6.25
C ARG A 132 4.62 1.00 5.34
N VAL A 133 4.81 0.83 4.06
CA VAL A 133 3.73 0.91 3.05
C VAL A 133 3.55 -0.45 2.40
N PHE A 134 2.30 -0.92 2.37
CA PHE A 134 1.86 -2.08 1.62
C PHE A 134 0.98 -1.64 0.45
N SER A 135 1.43 -1.85 -0.77
CA SER A 135 0.67 -1.62 -1.99
C SER A 135 0.20 -2.95 -2.56
N ILE A 136 -1.11 -3.23 -2.43
CA ILE A 136 -1.72 -4.52 -2.77
C ILE A 136 -2.53 -4.34 -4.06
N TRP A 137 -2.16 -5.08 -5.10
CA TRP A 137 -2.77 -5.04 -6.42
C TRP A 137 -3.55 -6.32 -6.71
N ILE A 138 -4.85 -6.19 -6.91
CA ILE A 138 -5.73 -7.28 -7.29
C ILE A 138 -5.96 -7.20 -8.79
N CYS A 139 -5.24 -8.03 -9.55
CA CYS A 139 -5.26 -8.05 -11.00
C CYS A 139 -6.18 -9.16 -11.50
N MET A 140 -7.31 -8.78 -12.07
CA MET A 140 -8.30 -9.71 -12.63
C MET A 140 -7.97 -10.06 -14.09
N ASN A 141 -8.60 -11.09 -14.61
CA ASN A 141 -8.42 -11.56 -16.00
C ASN A 141 -6.96 -11.87 -16.36
N MET A 142 -6.21 -12.41 -15.41
CA MET A 142 -4.83 -12.85 -15.63
C MET A 142 -4.79 -14.24 -16.25
N ASP A 143 -3.66 -14.55 -16.88
CA ASP A 143 -3.44 -15.85 -17.55
C ASP A 143 -3.37 -17.02 -16.53
N MET A 144 -3.00 -16.71 -15.27
CA MET A 144 -2.95 -17.68 -14.17
C MET A 144 -3.21 -17.02 -12.83
N ASN A 145 -3.67 -17.81 -11.85
CA ASN A 145 -3.68 -17.38 -10.46
C ASN A 145 -2.25 -17.28 -9.94
N SER A 146 -1.91 -16.15 -9.35
CA SER A 146 -0.55 -15.89 -8.85
C SER A 146 -0.58 -14.99 -7.63
N LEU A 147 0.41 -15.14 -6.77
CA LEU A 147 0.67 -14.25 -5.64
C LEU A 147 2.16 -13.97 -5.60
N SER A 148 2.54 -12.71 -5.75
CA SER A 148 3.93 -12.26 -5.69
C SER A 148 4.09 -11.20 -4.63
N TYR A 149 5.15 -11.32 -3.85
CA TYR A 149 5.56 -10.34 -2.85
C TYR A 149 6.88 -9.72 -3.26
N ILE A 150 6.94 -8.40 -3.34
CA ILE A 150 8.11 -7.63 -3.77
C ILE A 150 8.45 -6.66 -2.64
N HIS A 151 9.71 -6.67 -2.20
CA HIS A 151 10.22 -5.84 -1.13
C HIS A 151 11.68 -5.47 -1.38
N LEU A 152 12.22 -4.55 -0.60
CA LEU A 152 13.63 -4.20 -0.63
C LEU A 152 14.47 -5.29 0.05
N MET A 153 15.66 -5.54 -0.48
CA MET A 153 16.63 -6.47 0.08
C MET A 153 18.01 -5.82 0.08
N LYS A 154 18.78 -6.04 1.15
CA LYS A 154 20.16 -5.63 1.25
C LYS A 154 21.07 -6.79 0.82
N GLU A 155 22.09 -6.48 0.05
CA GLU A 155 23.18 -7.40 -0.31
C GLU A 155 24.52 -6.74 0.07
N ASP A 156 25.31 -7.41 0.91
CA ASP A 156 26.65 -6.94 1.28
C ASP A 156 27.68 -7.48 0.28
N ILE A 157 28.30 -6.59 -0.51
CA ILE A 157 29.20 -6.96 -1.60
C ILE A 157 30.65 -7.14 -1.12
N VAL A 158 31.05 -6.40 -0.08
CA VAL A 158 32.44 -6.45 0.44
C VAL A 158 32.47 -7.00 1.86
N ASN A 159 31.96 -6.27 2.83
CA ASN A 159 31.86 -6.69 4.23
C ASN A 159 30.44 -6.48 4.69
N GLU A 160 29.97 -7.38 5.55
CA GLU A 160 28.71 -7.20 6.24
C GLU A 160 28.79 -5.96 7.14
N TYR A 161 27.81 -5.08 7.02
CA TYR A 161 27.69 -3.89 7.85
C TYR A 161 26.23 -3.67 8.26
N ASP A 162 26.01 -3.45 9.53
CA ASP A 162 24.69 -3.16 10.08
C ASP A 162 24.36 -1.66 9.86
N TRP A 163 23.66 -1.38 8.77
CA TRP A 163 23.09 -0.06 8.52
C TRP A 163 21.83 0.08 9.36
N GLU A 164 21.91 0.90 10.41
CA GLU A 164 20.75 1.20 11.27
C GLU A 164 19.58 1.71 10.44
N GLY A 165 18.36 1.30 10.77
CA GLY A 165 17.14 1.72 10.11
C GLY A 165 16.22 0.56 9.72
N ASN A 166 15.12 0.85 9.06
CA ASN A 166 14.14 -0.13 8.62
C ASN A 166 14.17 -0.30 7.10
N ILE A 167 14.68 -1.42 6.61
CA ILE A 167 14.66 -1.75 5.18
C ILE A 167 13.26 -2.15 4.69
N ASP A 168 12.37 -2.58 5.59
CA ASP A 168 11.05 -3.09 5.26
C ASP A 168 9.99 -1.96 5.13
N LEU A 169 10.38 -0.86 4.49
CA LEU A 169 9.47 0.28 4.27
C LEU A 169 8.58 0.12 3.03
N LEU A 170 9.07 -0.60 2.01
CA LEU A 170 8.41 -0.74 0.72
C LEU A 170 7.97 -2.18 0.50
N ASN A 171 6.66 -2.39 0.41
CA ASN A 171 6.06 -3.71 0.20
C ASN A 171 5.00 -3.65 -0.89
N ILE A 172 5.13 -4.50 -1.91
CA ILE A 172 4.16 -4.63 -3.00
C ILE A 172 3.68 -6.07 -3.03
N VAL A 173 2.36 -6.25 -3.10
CA VAL A 173 1.73 -7.55 -3.29
C VAL A 173 0.96 -7.52 -4.61
N LEU A 174 1.29 -8.43 -5.52
CA LEU A 174 0.58 -8.60 -6.78
C LEU A 174 -0.20 -9.92 -6.74
N LEU A 175 -1.52 -9.82 -6.72
CA LEU A 175 -2.44 -10.95 -6.76
C LEU A 175 -3.07 -11.04 -8.16
N GLY A 176 -2.70 -12.05 -8.91
CA GLY A 176 -3.31 -12.39 -10.20
C GLY A 176 -4.48 -13.35 -10.01
N VAL A 177 -5.63 -13.05 -10.61
CA VAL A 177 -6.83 -13.88 -10.58
C VAL A 177 -7.31 -14.16 -12.01
N THR A 178 -7.49 -15.45 -12.33
CA THR A 178 -8.08 -15.86 -13.61
C THR A 178 -9.61 -15.79 -13.56
N ASN A 179 -10.23 -15.73 -14.73
CA ASN A 179 -11.69 -15.90 -14.84
C ASN A 179 -12.13 -17.37 -14.90
N GLU A 180 -11.20 -18.32 -14.90
CA GLU A 180 -11.55 -19.73 -14.91
C GLU A 180 -12.09 -20.15 -13.55
N VAL A 181 -13.36 -20.54 -13.52
CA VAL A 181 -13.94 -21.18 -12.36
C VAL A 181 -13.26 -22.55 -12.20
N PRO A 182 -12.63 -22.86 -11.06
CA PRO A 182 -12.08 -24.19 -10.84
C PRO A 182 -13.18 -25.24 -11.09
N LYS A 183 -12.94 -26.18 -11.97
CA LYS A 183 -13.82 -27.34 -12.12
C LYS A 183 -13.80 -28.04 -10.76
N ARG A 184 -14.96 -28.09 -10.09
CA ARG A 184 -15.13 -28.94 -8.91
C ARG A 184 -15.01 -30.39 -9.39
N GLU A 185 -13.94 -31.06 -8.97
CA GLU A 185 -13.86 -32.52 -9.02
C GLU A 185 -14.86 -33.14 -8.04
#